data_dd703fbf854bd2c81cffec2a4d818679
#
_entry.id   dd703fbf854bd2c81cffec2a4d818679
#
_cell.length_a   1.000
_cell.length_b   1.000
_cell.length_c   1.000
_cell.angle_alpha   90.00
_cell.angle_beta   90.00
_cell.angle_gamma   90.00
#
_symmetry.space_group_name_H-M   'P 1'
#
loop_
_entity.id
_entity.type
_entity.pdbx_description
1 polymer ?
#
loop_
_entity_poly.entity_id
_entity_poly.type
_entity_poly.pdbx_seq_one_letter_code
_entity_poly.pdbx_strand_id
1 'polypeptide(L)'
;MHNSYFVNYGYAQLIWMLVGDVMSVELKALVLEHSGFNASISGGNGRTIETAIIIHQDGIHDKRTVQKAILWALGRNKQLSWDILGGSVDEIGGRFYESVLLGIRLVDLSGQVKQGQQTIYFDTTEYMKNK
;
A
#
# COMPACT_ATOMS: atom_id res chain seq x y z
N MET A 1 13.42 24.68 10.79
CA MET A 1 14.53 24.24 10.02
C MET A 1 14.90 22.77 10.22
N HIS A 2 15.20 22.38 11.41
CA HIS A 2 15.38 20.97 11.71
C HIS A 2 14.17 20.17 11.30
N ASN A 3 12.99 20.74 11.52
CA ASN A 3 11.75 20.02 11.22
C ASN A 3 11.63 19.69 9.74
N SER A 4 11.97 20.64 8.87
CA SER A 4 11.85 20.39 7.44
C SER A 4 12.79 19.28 7.00
N TYR A 5 14.05 19.35 7.43
CA TYR A 5 15.01 18.32 7.09
C TYR A 5 14.64 16.97 7.69
N PHE A 6 14.21 17.00 8.94
CA PHE A 6 13.85 15.79 9.65
C PHE A 6 12.61 15.13 9.03
N VAL A 7 11.64 15.94 8.62
CA VAL A 7 10.44 15.42 7.97
C VAL A 7 10.79 14.71 6.67
N ASN A 8 11.69 15.27 5.86
CA ASN A 8 12.11 14.62 4.61
C ASN A 8 12.77 13.29 4.87
N TYR A 9 13.64 13.24 5.88
CA TYR A 9 14.28 12.01 6.26
C TYR A 9 13.25 11.01 6.79
N GLY A 10 12.32 11.49 7.60
CA GLY A 10 11.24 10.67 8.13
C GLY A 10 10.34 10.11 7.04
N TYR A 11 10.12 10.91 6.00
CA TYR A 11 9.30 10.47 4.88
C TYR A 11 9.95 9.28 4.17
N ALA A 12 11.24 9.36 3.88
CA ALA A 12 11.95 8.26 3.24
C ALA A 12 11.92 7.01 4.13
N GLN A 13 12.09 7.19 5.43
CA GLN A 13 12.04 6.08 6.38
C GLN A 13 10.66 5.45 6.43
N LEU A 14 9.60 6.26 6.38
CA LEU A 14 8.23 5.75 6.35
C LEU A 14 7.97 4.90 5.12
N ILE A 15 8.51 5.30 3.96
CA ILE A 15 8.38 4.50 2.74
C ILE A 15 8.97 3.11 2.96
N TRP A 16 10.19 3.05 3.50
CA TRP A 16 10.83 1.78 3.78
C TRP A 16 10.07 0.96 4.81
N MET A 17 9.52 1.64 5.83
CA MET A 17 8.78 0.96 6.87
C MET A 17 7.46 0.39 6.37
N LEU A 18 6.82 1.03 5.40
CA LEU A 18 5.53 0.55 4.92
C LEU A 18 5.66 -0.56 3.89
N VAL A 19 6.43 -0.34 2.83
CA VAL A 19 6.51 -1.33 1.75
C VAL A 19 7.81 -2.11 1.75
N GLY A 20 8.93 -1.48 2.11
CA GLY A 20 10.23 -2.13 2.30
C GLY A 20 10.50 -3.26 1.33
N ASP A 21 10.87 -4.39 1.88
CA ASP A 21 11.21 -5.58 1.12
C ASP A 21 10.11 -6.65 1.16
N VAL A 22 8.87 -6.25 1.51
CA VAL A 22 7.78 -7.20 1.59
C VAL A 22 7.52 -7.82 0.21
N MET A 23 7.60 -9.12 0.14
CA MET A 23 7.31 -9.88 -1.08
C MET A 23 5.83 -10.20 -1.12
N SER A 24 5.30 -10.49 -2.32
CA SER A 24 3.87 -10.77 -2.45
C SER A 24 3.42 -11.96 -1.61
N VAL A 25 4.26 -12.97 -1.46
CA VAL A 25 3.92 -14.13 -0.63
C VAL A 25 3.83 -13.73 0.85
N GLU A 26 4.73 -12.87 1.30
CA GLU A 26 4.69 -12.37 2.67
C GLU A 26 3.48 -11.46 2.88
N LEU A 27 3.15 -10.66 1.88
CA LEU A 27 2.00 -9.79 1.94
C LEU A 27 0.71 -10.58 2.05
N LYS A 28 0.58 -11.68 1.31
CA LYS A 28 -0.59 -12.55 1.44
C LYS A 28 -0.73 -13.09 2.86
N ALA A 29 0.38 -13.51 3.45
CA ALA A 29 0.37 -14.03 4.81
C ALA A 29 -0.03 -12.95 5.82
N LEU A 30 0.45 -11.72 5.63
CA LEU A 30 0.09 -10.61 6.50
C LEU A 30 -1.39 -10.27 6.39
N VAL A 31 -1.92 -10.27 5.18
CA VAL A 31 -3.36 -9.99 4.97
C VAL A 31 -4.21 -11.05 5.65
N LEU A 32 -3.83 -12.32 5.48
CA LEU A 32 -4.55 -13.40 6.14
C LEU A 32 -4.52 -13.25 7.67
N GLU A 33 -3.35 -12.90 8.19
CA GLU A 33 -3.18 -12.76 9.64
C GLU A 33 -4.02 -11.61 10.21
N HIS A 34 -4.01 -10.46 9.50
CA HIS A 34 -4.63 -9.24 10.05
C HIS A 34 -6.06 -9.02 9.59
N SER A 35 -6.48 -9.62 8.50
CA SER A 35 -7.82 -9.40 7.94
C SER A 35 -8.67 -10.66 7.89
N GLY A 36 -8.05 -11.81 8.07
CA GLY A 36 -8.79 -13.06 8.17
C GLY A 36 -9.24 -13.66 6.84
N PHE A 37 -8.77 -13.15 5.70
CA PHE A 37 -9.14 -13.78 4.43
C PHE A 37 -7.91 -13.90 3.53
N ASN A 38 -7.98 -14.86 2.60
CA ASN A 38 -6.93 -15.07 1.63
C ASN A 38 -7.10 -14.08 0.48
N ALA A 39 -6.18 -13.11 0.40
CA ALA A 39 -6.20 -12.17 -0.70
C ALA A 39 -5.59 -12.82 -1.94
N SER A 40 -6.26 -12.68 -3.07
CA SER A 40 -5.74 -13.19 -4.33
C SER A 40 -4.85 -12.13 -4.97
N ILE A 41 -3.60 -12.09 -4.56
CA ILE A 41 -2.66 -11.05 -4.98
C ILE A 41 -1.36 -11.67 -5.46
N SER A 42 -0.66 -10.93 -6.31
CA SER A 42 0.67 -11.30 -6.80
C SER A 42 1.41 -10.01 -7.17
N GLY A 43 2.50 -10.13 -7.91
CA GLY A 43 3.26 -8.98 -8.36
C GLY A 43 4.33 -8.60 -7.36
N GLY A 44 4.55 -7.30 -7.20
CA GLY A 44 5.62 -6.78 -6.38
C GLY A 44 5.13 -6.15 -5.09
N ASN A 45 5.88 -5.15 -4.63
CA ASN A 45 5.60 -4.50 -3.35
C ASN A 45 4.80 -3.21 -3.49
N GLY A 46 4.45 -2.81 -4.70
CA GLY A 46 3.63 -1.62 -4.94
C GLY A 46 4.37 -0.30 -4.93
N ARG A 47 5.69 -0.31 -4.83
CA ARG A 47 6.45 0.94 -4.76
C ARG A 47 6.49 1.68 -6.09
N THR A 48 6.46 0.96 -7.19
CA THR A 48 6.48 1.51 -8.54
C THR A 48 5.44 0.81 -9.39
N ILE A 49 5.19 1.35 -10.57
CA ILE A 49 4.28 0.69 -11.53
C ILE A 49 4.82 -0.68 -11.90
N GLU A 50 6.13 -0.80 -12.09
CA GLU A 50 6.74 -2.08 -12.46
C GLU A 50 6.62 -3.12 -11.37
N THR A 51 6.50 -2.69 -10.12
CA THR A 51 6.34 -3.59 -8.99
C THR A 51 4.96 -3.50 -8.37
N ALA A 52 3.97 -3.10 -9.15
CA ALA A 52 2.60 -2.94 -8.66
C ALA A 52 2.08 -4.24 -8.05
N ILE A 53 1.27 -4.10 -7.00
CA ILE A 53 0.59 -5.23 -6.40
C ILE A 53 -0.59 -5.59 -7.32
N ILE A 54 -0.57 -6.81 -7.85
CA ILE A 54 -1.62 -7.26 -8.75
C ILE A 54 -2.75 -7.84 -7.90
N ILE A 55 -3.94 -7.27 -8.02
CA ILE A 55 -5.12 -7.77 -7.32
C ILE A 55 -5.93 -8.58 -8.32
N HIS A 56 -6.09 -9.87 -8.04
CA HIS A 56 -6.86 -10.76 -8.88
C HIS A 56 -8.32 -10.75 -8.45
N GLN A 57 -9.22 -10.75 -9.43
CA GLN A 57 -10.64 -10.81 -9.15
C GLN A 57 -11.00 -12.20 -8.64
N ASP A 58 -11.53 -12.27 -7.41
CA ASP A 58 -11.92 -13.55 -6.81
C ASP A 58 -13.44 -13.78 -6.82
N GLY A 59 -14.21 -12.79 -7.30
CA GLY A 59 -15.66 -12.90 -7.34
C GLY A 59 -16.33 -12.67 -6.00
N ILE A 60 -15.57 -12.41 -4.95
CA ILE A 60 -16.10 -12.26 -3.60
C ILE A 60 -15.87 -10.86 -3.06
N HIS A 61 -14.63 -10.38 -3.16
CA HIS A 61 -14.22 -9.09 -2.57
C HIS A 61 -14.11 -8.04 -3.65
N ASP A 62 -14.58 -6.84 -3.36
CA ASP A 62 -14.37 -5.74 -4.28
C ASP A 62 -12.94 -5.20 -4.16
N LYS A 63 -12.56 -4.43 -5.17
CA LYS A 63 -11.20 -3.91 -5.29
C LYS A 63 -10.78 -3.12 -4.06
N ARG A 64 -11.64 -2.21 -3.60
CA ARG A 64 -11.30 -1.34 -2.48
C ARG A 64 -11.16 -2.12 -1.18
N THR A 65 -11.97 -3.13 -0.98
CA THR A 65 -11.86 -3.99 0.20
C THR A 65 -10.49 -4.65 0.26
N VAL A 66 -10.04 -5.19 -0.86
CA VAL A 66 -8.72 -5.85 -0.91
C VAL A 66 -7.61 -4.84 -0.68
N GLN A 67 -7.69 -3.67 -1.32
CA GLN A 67 -6.70 -2.63 -1.15
C GLN A 67 -6.58 -2.21 0.31
N LYS A 68 -7.71 -1.97 0.97
CA LYS A 68 -7.70 -1.57 2.37
C LYS A 68 -7.15 -2.66 3.27
N ALA A 69 -7.46 -3.92 2.98
CA ALA A 69 -6.91 -5.03 3.76
C ALA A 69 -5.40 -5.10 3.64
N ILE A 70 -4.87 -4.88 2.44
CA ILE A 70 -3.43 -4.85 2.21
C ILE A 70 -2.77 -3.71 3.00
N LEU A 71 -3.34 -2.51 2.90
CA LEU A 71 -2.80 -1.34 3.57
C LEU A 71 -2.88 -1.49 5.09
N TRP A 72 -4.00 -2.05 5.57
CA TRP A 72 -4.19 -2.30 6.99
C TRP A 72 -3.14 -3.27 7.51
N ALA A 73 -2.90 -4.34 6.78
CA ALA A 73 -1.91 -5.34 7.18
C ALA A 73 -0.50 -4.74 7.22
N LEU A 74 -0.14 -3.97 6.20
CA LEU A 74 1.17 -3.32 6.16
C LEU A 74 1.34 -2.33 7.30
N GLY A 75 0.32 -1.51 7.55
CA GLY A 75 0.38 -0.51 8.60
C GLY A 75 0.49 -1.12 9.98
N ARG A 76 -0.31 -2.14 10.27
CA ARG A 76 -0.27 -2.79 11.56
C ARG A 76 1.05 -3.51 11.79
N ASN A 77 1.56 -4.17 10.76
CA ASN A 77 2.84 -4.86 10.87
C ASN A 77 3.98 -3.91 11.17
N LYS A 78 3.88 -2.67 10.71
CA LYS A 78 4.92 -1.65 10.91
C LYS A 78 4.54 -0.62 11.98
N GLN A 79 3.39 -0.78 12.62
CA GLN A 79 2.89 0.13 13.64
C GLN A 79 2.68 1.54 13.09
N LEU A 80 2.20 1.62 11.87
CA LEU A 80 1.90 2.88 11.21
C LEU A 80 0.40 3.06 11.10
N SER A 81 -0.05 4.30 11.11
CA SER A 81 -1.41 4.63 10.70
C SER A 81 -1.38 5.32 9.34
N TRP A 82 -2.47 5.22 8.60
CA TRP A 82 -2.53 5.78 7.27
C TRP A 82 -3.94 6.22 6.92
N ASP A 83 -4.01 7.15 5.98
CA ASP A 83 -5.26 7.59 5.37
C ASP A 83 -5.08 7.65 3.87
N ILE A 84 -6.15 7.35 3.14
CA ILE A 84 -6.14 7.51 1.69
C ILE A 84 -6.44 8.98 1.39
N LEU A 85 -5.47 9.65 0.79
CA LEU A 85 -5.60 11.07 0.44
C LEU A 85 -6.14 11.28 -0.96
N GLY A 86 -5.97 10.30 -1.83
CA GLY A 86 -6.43 10.40 -3.21
C GLY A 86 -5.93 9.24 -4.03
N GLY A 87 -6.24 9.26 -5.31
CA GLY A 87 -5.79 8.23 -6.21
C GLY A 87 -6.20 8.51 -7.64
N SER A 88 -5.62 7.77 -8.56
CA SER A 88 -5.98 7.88 -9.96
C SER A 88 -5.76 6.51 -10.61
N VAL A 89 -6.40 6.33 -11.77
CA VAL A 89 -6.28 5.10 -12.54
C VAL A 89 -5.73 5.48 -13.91
N ASP A 90 -4.67 4.79 -14.33
CA ASP A 90 -4.07 4.99 -15.63
C ASP A 90 -4.03 3.67 -16.39
N GLU A 91 -4.28 3.73 -17.68
CA GLU A 91 -4.12 2.57 -18.54
C GLU A 91 -2.79 2.66 -19.26
N ILE A 92 -1.95 1.65 -19.07
CA ILE A 92 -0.62 1.59 -19.69
C ILE A 92 -0.45 0.20 -20.27
N GLY A 93 -0.25 0.12 -21.58
CA GLY A 93 -0.01 -1.15 -22.25
C GLY A 93 -1.13 -2.16 -22.09
N GLY A 94 -2.36 -1.71 -22.02
CA GLY A 94 -3.52 -2.59 -21.85
C GLY A 94 -3.79 -3.02 -20.43
N ARG A 95 -3.02 -2.54 -19.47
CA ARG A 95 -3.24 -2.83 -18.06
C ARG A 95 -3.64 -1.58 -17.33
N PHE A 96 -4.45 -1.76 -16.30
CA PHE A 96 -4.96 -0.64 -15.49
C PHE A 96 -4.22 -0.60 -14.16
N TYR A 97 -3.57 0.53 -13.90
CA TYR A 97 -2.83 0.74 -12.66
C TYR A 97 -3.50 1.81 -11.84
N GLU A 98 -3.77 1.50 -10.60
CA GLU A 98 -4.33 2.49 -9.69
C GLU A 98 -3.22 2.94 -8.73
N SER A 99 -2.96 4.24 -8.72
CA SER A 99 -2.04 4.83 -7.75
C SER A 99 -2.86 5.38 -6.60
N VAL A 100 -2.51 4.93 -5.39
CA VAL A 100 -3.21 5.35 -4.18
C VAL A 100 -2.24 6.16 -3.35
N LEU A 101 -2.59 7.43 -3.12
CA LEU A 101 -1.77 8.33 -2.31
C LEU A 101 -2.18 8.20 -0.86
N LEU A 102 -1.22 7.89 -0.02
CA LEU A 102 -1.42 7.68 1.41
C LEU A 102 -0.77 8.77 2.21
N GLY A 103 -1.48 9.25 3.24
CA GLY A 103 -0.85 9.98 4.32
C GLY A 103 -0.46 8.98 5.39
N ILE A 104 0.78 8.99 5.81
CA ILE A 104 1.32 8.02 6.75
C ILE A 104 1.79 8.73 8.00
N ARG A 105 1.54 8.12 9.14
CA ARG A 105 1.85 8.70 10.42
C ARG A 105 2.45 7.64 11.33
N LEU A 106 3.54 8.00 11.98
CA LEU A 106 4.23 7.15 12.93
C LEU A 106 4.49 7.95 14.20
N VAL A 107 4.16 7.37 15.37
CA VAL A 107 4.54 7.95 16.64
C VAL A 107 5.65 7.07 17.20
N ASP A 108 6.84 7.66 17.41
CA ASP A 108 7.97 6.90 17.91
C ASP A 108 7.90 6.75 19.44
N LEU A 109 8.90 6.04 19.98
CA LEU A 109 8.91 5.74 21.42
C LEU A 109 9.04 6.98 22.30
N SER A 110 9.56 8.08 21.74
CA SER A 110 9.66 9.33 22.49
C SER A 110 8.39 10.15 22.42
N GLY A 111 7.38 9.68 21.69
CA GLY A 111 6.15 10.40 21.47
C GLY A 111 6.21 11.38 20.31
N GLN A 112 7.32 11.40 19.59
CA GLN A 112 7.47 12.30 18.46
C GLN A 112 6.72 11.75 17.25
N VAL A 113 5.96 12.62 16.58
CA VAL A 113 5.16 12.24 15.42
C VAL A 113 5.95 12.49 14.16
N LYS A 114 6.04 11.46 13.32
CA LYS A 114 6.61 11.56 11.97
C LYS A 114 5.48 11.36 10.98
N GLN A 115 5.43 12.22 9.97
CA GLN A 115 4.40 12.18 8.95
C GLN A 115 5.03 12.23 7.58
N GLY A 116 4.37 11.61 6.62
CA GLY A 116 4.82 11.63 5.24
C GLY A 116 3.72 11.17 4.33
N GLN A 117 4.03 11.10 3.06
CA GLN A 117 3.11 10.63 2.04
C GLN A 117 3.81 9.58 1.20
N GLN A 118 3.03 8.64 0.72
CA GLN A 118 3.55 7.60 -0.16
C GLN A 118 2.48 7.18 -1.14
N THR A 119 2.89 6.94 -2.39
CA THR A 119 2.01 6.34 -3.38
C THR A 119 2.27 4.85 -3.43
N ILE A 120 1.19 4.07 -3.42
CA ILE A 120 1.26 2.63 -3.64
C ILE A 120 0.51 2.32 -4.92
N TYR A 121 1.12 1.48 -5.75
CA TYR A 121 0.58 1.14 -7.06
C TYR A 121 -0.04 -0.25 -7.03
N PHE A 122 -1.26 -0.34 -7.53
CA PHE A 122 -1.99 -1.59 -7.67
C PHE A 122 -2.31 -1.82 -9.14
N ASP A 123 -2.16 -3.06 -9.59
CA ASP A 123 -2.64 -3.46 -10.90
C ASP A 123 -4.04 -4.01 -10.70
N THR A 124 -5.03 -3.29 -11.20
CA THR A 124 -6.43 -3.62 -11.01
C THR A 124 -7.09 -4.05 -12.31
N THR A 125 -6.29 -4.53 -13.26
CA THR A 125 -6.74 -4.86 -14.60
C THR A 125 -7.94 -5.80 -14.59
N GLU A 126 -7.92 -6.83 -13.74
CA GLU A 126 -9.00 -7.83 -13.75
C GLU A 126 -10.33 -7.24 -13.32
N TYR A 127 -10.31 -6.27 -12.41
CA TYR A 127 -11.54 -5.59 -12.00
C TYR A 127 -12.07 -4.66 -13.08
N MET A 128 -11.17 -4.03 -13.82
CA MET A 128 -11.57 -3.07 -14.83
C MET A 128 -12.10 -3.73 -16.10
N LYS A 129 -11.51 -4.89 -16.45
CA LYS A 129 -11.92 -5.60 -17.66
C LYS A 129 -13.28 -6.27 -17.54
N ASN A 130 -13.71 -6.54 -16.33
CA ASN A 130 -14.97 -7.26 -16.09
C ASN A 130 -16.15 -6.33 -15.92
N LYS A 131 -16.01 -5.08 -16.28
CA LYS A 131 -17.12 -4.12 -16.24
C LYS A 131 -17.91 -4.04 -17.53
#